data_647d14d01f1e4d8af95977af601b0cac
#
_entry.id   647d14d01f1e4d8af95977af601b0cac
#
_cell.length_a   1.000
_cell.length_b   1.000
_cell.length_c   1.000
_cell.angle_alpha   90.00
_cell.angle_beta   90.00
_cell.angle_gamma   90.00
#
_symmetry.space_group_name_H-M   'P 1'
#
loop_
_entity.id
_entity.type
_entity.pdbx_description
1 polymer ?
#
loop_
_entity_poly.entity_id
_entity_poly.type
_entity_poly.pdbx_seq_one_letter_code
_entity_poly.pdbx_strand_id
1 'polypeptide(L)'
;MPPLSAACYFYARAKLISVVIFKGNSMSVKHPVIAVTGSSGAGTTTVKNAFEHIFWREKIKPVIIEGDSFHRYDRKQMKDEIQKAHAAGRVLSHFGPEGNHFDKLEELFKQYGTNGDGKRRYYLHSLEEAKPYNQEPGTFTPWEDIPKDSDVLFYEGLHGGAVDGSVNAAQHVDLLVGVVPIVNLEWIQKIHRDTGQRGYSAEAVTDTILRRMHDYVHFIAPQFSRTHVNFQRVPTVDTSNPFIARDIPTPDESFVVIRFRDPQKQDFQFLLSMIKDSFMSRRNTIVVPGGKMGFAMEIILTPMIHDLVEQSRKKKK
;
A
#
# COMPACT_ATOMS: atom_id res chain seq x y z
N MET A 1 -27.78 11.62 35.93
CA MET A 1 -27.43 11.72 34.51
C MET A 1 -26.21 10.83 34.26
N PRO A 2 -26.27 9.77 33.46
CA PRO A 2 -25.10 8.94 33.16
C PRO A 2 -24.18 9.68 32.18
N PRO A 3 -22.85 9.47 32.23
CA PRO A 3 -21.90 10.11 31.31
C PRO A 3 -22.06 9.51 29.92
N LEU A 4 -22.16 10.41 28.93
CA LEU A 4 -22.15 10.07 27.51
C LEU A 4 -20.87 9.32 27.14
N SER A 5 -21.05 8.16 26.50
CA SER A 5 -19.98 7.25 26.12
C SER A 5 -18.97 7.91 25.17
N ALA A 6 -17.71 7.54 25.31
CA ALA A 6 -16.57 8.00 24.48
C ALA A 6 -16.78 7.85 22.95
N ALA A 7 -17.73 7.05 22.51
CA ALA A 7 -18.09 6.87 21.11
C ALA A 7 -18.66 8.12 20.43
N CYS A 8 -19.30 9.03 21.17
CA CYS A 8 -19.84 10.29 20.61
C CYS A 8 -18.77 11.37 20.33
N TYR A 9 -17.64 11.32 20.99
CA TYR A 9 -16.58 12.31 20.81
C TYR A 9 -15.77 12.11 19.52
N PHE A 10 -15.73 10.88 18.99
CA PHE A 10 -15.01 10.56 17.74
C PHE A 10 -15.78 11.01 16.49
N TYR A 11 -17.09 11.13 16.54
CA TYR A 11 -17.90 11.48 15.38
C TYR A 11 -17.96 12.99 15.07
N ALA A 12 -17.71 13.83 16.06
CA ALA A 12 -17.84 15.29 15.92
C ALA A 12 -16.57 15.99 15.36
N ARG A 13 -15.40 15.36 15.42
CA ARG A 13 -14.14 15.92 14.89
C ARG A 13 -13.79 15.54 13.45
N ALA A 14 -14.54 14.60 12.85
CA ALA A 14 -14.35 14.19 11.46
C ALA A 14 -14.88 15.20 10.41
N LYS A 15 -15.41 16.35 10.80
CA LYS A 15 -16.13 17.29 9.92
C LYS A 15 -15.29 18.43 9.35
N LEU A 16 -13.98 18.40 9.50
CA LEU A 16 -13.07 19.43 8.93
C LEU A 16 -11.84 18.81 8.24
N ILE A 17 -12.04 17.72 7.50
CA ILE A 17 -11.09 17.38 6.45
C ILE A 17 -11.60 18.10 5.21
N SER A 18 -10.95 19.20 4.88
CA SER A 18 -11.11 19.87 3.59
C SER A 18 -10.96 18.82 2.51
N VAL A 19 -12.06 18.53 1.79
CA VAL A 19 -12.02 17.74 0.57
C VAL A 19 -11.23 18.58 -0.43
N VAL A 20 -9.93 18.39 -0.47
CA VAL A 20 -9.10 18.87 -1.57
C VAL A 20 -9.60 18.10 -2.79
N ILE A 21 -10.41 18.76 -3.60
CA ILE A 21 -10.81 18.25 -4.90
C ILE A 21 -9.52 18.21 -5.73
N PHE A 22 -8.91 17.03 -5.79
CA PHE A 22 -7.85 16.75 -6.74
C PHE A 22 -8.46 16.89 -8.15
N LYS A 23 -8.32 18.06 -8.77
CA LYS A 23 -8.28 18.16 -10.22
C LYS A 23 -7.04 17.37 -10.63
N GLY A 24 -7.25 16.17 -11.15
CA GLY A 24 -6.18 15.38 -11.72
C GLY A 24 -5.52 16.15 -12.85
N ASN A 25 -4.45 16.85 -12.52
CA ASN A 25 -3.49 17.26 -13.53
C ASN A 25 -2.79 15.95 -13.95
N SER A 26 -3.09 15.51 -15.15
CA SER A 26 -2.31 14.50 -15.87
C SER A 26 -0.87 15.03 -16.01
N MET A 27 -0.02 14.78 -15.03
CA MET A 27 1.30 15.44 -14.97
C MET A 27 2.40 14.64 -15.64
N SER A 28 2.27 13.33 -15.83
CA SER A 28 3.35 12.55 -16.41
C SER A 28 2.91 11.61 -17.51
N VAL A 29 2.60 12.16 -18.65
CA VAL A 29 2.21 11.30 -19.78
C VAL A 29 3.39 10.58 -20.42
N LYS A 30 4.64 11.02 -20.16
CA LYS A 30 5.84 10.39 -20.73
C LYS A 30 6.42 9.28 -19.86
N HIS A 31 6.33 9.39 -18.56
CA HIS A 31 6.92 8.48 -17.61
C HIS A 31 5.93 8.14 -16.49
N PRO A 32 4.98 7.21 -16.75
CA PRO A 32 3.91 6.91 -15.80
C PRO A 32 4.44 6.38 -14.46
N VAL A 33 3.82 6.83 -13.37
CA VAL A 33 4.07 6.36 -12.02
C VAL A 33 2.83 5.58 -11.55
N ILE A 34 3.02 4.30 -11.25
CA ILE A 34 2.01 3.42 -10.66
C ILE A 34 2.43 3.12 -9.24
N ALA A 35 1.54 3.34 -8.29
CA ALA A 35 1.81 3.02 -6.90
C ALA A 35 0.73 2.12 -6.31
N VAL A 36 1.16 1.12 -5.56
CA VAL A 36 0.31 0.32 -4.68
C VAL A 36 0.58 0.75 -3.25
N THR A 37 -0.47 1.10 -2.52
CA THR A 37 -0.41 1.40 -1.10
C THR A 37 -1.23 0.40 -0.31
N GLY A 38 -0.63 -0.17 0.74
CA GLY A 38 -1.28 -1.15 1.60
C GLY A 38 -0.33 -1.70 2.64
N SER A 39 -0.88 -2.31 3.69
CA SER A 39 -0.05 -2.94 4.70
C SER A 39 0.40 -4.34 4.30
N SER A 40 1.51 -4.80 4.86
CA SER A 40 2.13 -6.09 4.57
C SER A 40 1.26 -7.33 4.88
N GLY A 41 0.10 -7.16 5.50
CA GLY A 41 -0.87 -8.23 5.77
C GLY A 41 -2.04 -8.29 4.78
N ALA A 42 -2.17 -7.31 3.88
CA ALA A 42 -3.35 -7.17 3.02
C ALA A 42 -3.31 -8.03 1.73
N GLY A 43 -2.31 -8.88 1.53
CA GLY A 43 -2.20 -9.75 0.34
C GLY A 43 -1.12 -9.32 -0.65
N THR A 44 0.00 -8.81 -0.16
CA THR A 44 1.12 -8.30 -0.96
C THR A 44 1.63 -9.30 -2.01
N THR A 45 1.71 -10.59 -1.70
CA THR A 45 2.10 -11.61 -2.67
C THR A 45 1.12 -11.69 -3.85
N THR A 46 -0.19 -11.62 -3.60
CA THR A 46 -1.21 -11.62 -4.67
C THR A 46 -1.07 -10.40 -5.55
N VAL A 47 -0.80 -9.23 -4.96
CA VAL A 47 -0.57 -7.97 -5.69
C VAL A 47 0.66 -8.10 -6.57
N LYS A 48 1.79 -8.51 -6.00
CA LYS A 48 3.05 -8.69 -6.72
C LYS A 48 2.85 -9.60 -7.94
N ASN A 49 2.27 -10.78 -7.74
CA ASN A 49 2.03 -11.74 -8.83
C ASN A 49 1.12 -11.16 -9.92
N ALA A 50 0.03 -10.46 -9.55
CA ALA A 50 -0.87 -9.86 -10.54
C ALA A 50 -0.15 -8.79 -11.39
N PHE A 51 0.65 -7.91 -10.78
CA PHE A 51 1.41 -6.91 -11.52
C PHE A 51 2.52 -7.52 -12.37
N GLU A 52 3.25 -8.53 -11.88
CA GLU A 52 4.26 -9.26 -12.65
C GLU A 52 3.64 -9.90 -13.91
N HIS A 53 2.47 -10.55 -13.78
CA HIS A 53 1.74 -11.12 -14.92
C HIS A 53 1.30 -10.03 -15.91
N ILE A 54 0.78 -8.90 -15.44
CA ILE A 54 0.39 -7.78 -16.31
C ILE A 54 1.61 -7.25 -17.06
N PHE A 55 2.70 -6.95 -16.37
CA PHE A 55 3.91 -6.40 -16.99
C PHE A 55 4.51 -7.36 -18.02
N TRP A 56 4.57 -8.64 -17.69
CA TRP A 56 5.05 -9.66 -18.63
C TRP A 56 4.18 -9.78 -19.88
N ARG A 57 2.86 -9.87 -19.72
CA ARG A 57 1.89 -10.00 -20.81
C ARG A 57 1.87 -8.80 -21.74
N GLU A 58 1.87 -7.60 -21.15
CA GLU A 58 1.83 -6.33 -21.89
C GLU A 58 3.22 -5.88 -22.38
N LYS A 59 4.27 -6.67 -22.14
CA LYS A 59 5.68 -6.37 -22.48
C LYS A 59 6.11 -5.00 -21.95
N ILE A 60 5.78 -4.72 -20.71
CA ILE A 60 6.12 -3.50 -19.98
C ILE A 60 7.40 -3.73 -19.20
N LYS A 61 8.35 -2.81 -19.27
CA LYS A 61 9.58 -2.81 -18.46
C LYS A 61 9.42 -1.89 -17.25
N PRO A 62 9.08 -2.41 -16.06
CA PRO A 62 8.95 -1.57 -14.87
C PRO A 62 10.32 -1.31 -14.22
N VAL A 63 10.47 -0.12 -13.62
CA VAL A 63 11.39 0.08 -12.50
C VAL A 63 10.62 -0.22 -11.22
N ILE A 64 11.00 -1.26 -10.52
CA ILE A 64 10.35 -1.69 -9.27
C ILE A 64 11.01 -0.96 -8.10
N ILE A 65 10.18 -0.35 -7.26
CA ILE A 65 10.55 0.39 -6.06
C ILE A 65 9.79 -0.21 -4.87
N GLU A 66 10.53 -0.76 -3.93
CA GLU A 66 9.99 -1.27 -2.67
C GLU A 66 9.91 -0.16 -1.63
N GLY A 67 8.78 -0.03 -0.97
CA GLY A 67 8.52 1.03 0.01
C GLY A 67 9.45 1.02 1.21
N ASP A 68 9.87 -0.16 1.66
CA ASP A 68 10.80 -0.32 2.78
C ASP A 68 12.17 0.32 2.50
N SER A 69 12.54 0.53 1.23
CA SER A 69 13.76 1.24 0.83
C SER A 69 13.75 2.72 1.25
N PHE A 70 12.58 3.29 1.56
CA PHE A 70 12.43 4.68 2.02
C PHE A 70 12.37 4.82 3.54
N HIS A 71 12.54 3.75 4.31
CA HIS A 71 12.73 3.89 5.76
C HIS A 71 13.96 4.75 6.07
N ARG A 72 13.86 5.57 7.09
CA ARG A 72 14.96 6.47 7.51
C ARG A 72 16.06 5.72 8.22
N TYR A 73 15.70 4.72 9.01
CA TYR A 73 16.56 3.98 9.91
C TYR A 73 16.67 2.52 9.47
N ASP A 74 17.87 1.96 9.56
CA ASP A 74 18.07 0.53 9.44
C ASP A 74 17.42 -0.23 10.61
N ARG A 75 17.41 -1.56 10.57
CA ARG A 75 16.76 -2.39 11.60
C ARG A 75 17.26 -2.11 13.02
N LYS A 76 18.56 -1.92 13.18
CA LYS A 76 19.17 -1.65 14.48
C LYS A 76 18.87 -0.22 14.94
N GLN A 77 19.13 0.73 14.08
CA GLN A 77 18.84 2.15 14.34
C GLN A 77 17.36 2.37 14.67
N MET A 78 16.45 1.74 13.94
CA MET A 78 15.00 1.87 14.19
C MET A 78 14.61 1.35 15.58
N LYS A 79 15.23 0.26 16.03
CA LYS A 79 15.00 -0.26 17.38
C LYS A 79 15.44 0.75 18.45
N ASP A 80 16.62 1.34 18.27
CA ASP A 80 17.18 2.32 19.21
C ASP A 80 16.36 3.61 19.23
N GLU A 81 15.94 4.12 18.06
CA GLU A 81 15.13 5.33 17.94
C GLU A 81 13.71 5.14 18.50
N ILE A 82 13.10 3.97 18.34
CA ILE A 82 11.82 3.63 19.00
C ILE A 82 11.96 3.70 20.52
N GLN A 83 13.05 3.17 21.08
CA GLN A 83 13.27 3.21 22.54
C GLN A 83 13.46 4.66 23.03
N LYS A 84 14.22 5.49 22.31
CA LYS A 84 14.40 6.91 22.62
C LYS A 84 13.08 7.68 22.54
N ALA A 85 12.29 7.46 21.49
CA ALA A 85 10.98 8.08 21.34
C ALA A 85 10.05 7.72 22.47
N HIS A 86 9.99 6.42 22.83
CA HIS A 86 9.18 5.92 23.93
C HIS A 86 9.59 6.56 25.28
N ALA A 87 10.88 6.62 25.57
CA ALA A 87 11.40 7.29 26.79
C ALA A 87 11.03 8.78 26.84
N ALA A 88 10.85 9.42 25.68
CA ALA A 88 10.42 10.82 25.56
C ALA A 88 8.89 10.98 25.45
N GLY A 89 8.10 9.92 25.66
CA GLY A 89 6.64 9.94 25.56
C GLY A 89 6.11 10.16 24.14
N ARG A 90 6.92 9.88 23.09
CA ARG A 90 6.56 10.01 21.67
C ARG A 90 6.34 8.66 21.01
N VAL A 91 5.58 8.67 19.94
CA VAL A 91 5.41 7.49 19.07
C VAL A 91 6.35 7.62 17.88
N LEU A 92 7.07 6.56 17.56
CA LEU A 92 7.83 6.40 16.32
C LEU A 92 7.55 5.04 15.73
N SER A 93 7.18 5.02 14.47
CA SER A 93 6.87 3.78 13.76
C SER A 93 7.24 3.86 12.27
N HIS A 94 7.21 2.71 11.58
CA HIS A 94 7.34 2.67 10.12
C HIS A 94 6.13 3.26 9.37
N PHE A 95 5.07 3.65 10.06
CA PHE A 95 3.88 4.23 9.45
C PHE A 95 3.94 5.77 9.33
N GLY A 96 4.72 6.40 10.21
CA GLY A 96 4.80 7.86 10.30
C GLY A 96 5.99 8.47 9.54
N PRO A 97 5.98 9.81 9.38
CA PRO A 97 7.02 10.54 8.64
C PRO A 97 8.38 10.54 9.37
N GLU A 98 8.40 10.41 10.69
CA GLU A 98 9.66 10.35 11.44
C GLU A 98 10.47 9.08 11.10
N GLY A 99 9.80 7.98 10.75
CA GLY A 99 10.41 6.71 10.35
C GLY A 99 10.74 6.60 8.86
N ASN A 100 10.33 7.56 8.03
CA ASN A 100 10.41 7.45 6.58
C ASN A 100 10.91 8.73 5.90
N HIS A 101 11.48 8.58 4.72
CA HIS A 101 11.87 9.65 3.82
C HIS A 101 10.75 9.96 2.81
N PHE A 102 9.64 10.55 3.27
CA PHE A 102 8.54 10.93 2.38
C PHE A 102 8.95 11.99 1.35
N ASP A 103 9.86 12.88 1.72
CA ASP A 103 10.50 13.87 0.87
C ASP A 103 11.21 13.23 -0.34
N LYS A 104 12.02 12.22 -0.09
CA LYS A 104 12.71 11.48 -1.16
C LYS A 104 11.77 10.64 -2.02
N LEU A 105 10.70 10.12 -1.43
CA LEU A 105 9.68 9.38 -2.18
C LEU A 105 8.93 10.31 -3.14
N GLU A 106 8.52 11.49 -2.68
CA GLU A 106 7.90 12.51 -3.51
C GLU A 106 8.86 12.98 -4.61
N GLU A 107 10.13 13.23 -4.26
CA GLU A 107 11.16 13.61 -5.22
C GLU A 107 11.33 12.56 -6.32
N LEU A 108 11.41 11.26 -5.96
CA LEU A 108 11.50 10.17 -6.93
C LEU A 108 10.30 10.16 -7.87
N PHE A 109 9.07 10.21 -7.36
CA PHE A 109 7.87 10.20 -8.19
C PHE A 109 7.82 11.40 -9.13
N LYS A 110 8.18 12.58 -8.65
CA LYS A 110 8.25 13.82 -9.42
C LYS A 110 9.32 13.76 -10.51
N GLN A 111 10.54 13.36 -10.17
CA GLN A 111 11.66 13.26 -11.12
C GLN A 111 11.36 12.22 -12.21
N TYR A 112 10.93 11.02 -11.81
CA TYR A 112 10.57 9.98 -12.78
C TYR A 112 9.46 10.45 -13.70
N GLY A 113 8.38 10.99 -13.14
CA GLY A 113 7.27 11.52 -13.93
C GLY A 113 7.66 12.60 -14.92
N THR A 114 8.69 13.38 -14.63
CA THR A 114 9.16 14.49 -15.48
C THR A 114 10.07 14.02 -16.60
N ASN A 115 11.08 13.21 -16.29
CA ASN A 115 12.16 12.87 -17.23
C ASN A 115 12.58 11.39 -17.24
N GLY A 116 11.96 10.55 -16.43
CA GLY A 116 12.29 9.13 -16.33
C GLY A 116 13.52 8.83 -15.47
N ASP A 117 14.05 9.83 -14.76
CA ASP A 117 15.19 9.69 -13.87
C ASP A 117 14.77 9.51 -12.40
N GLY A 118 15.71 9.15 -11.56
CA GLY A 118 15.52 9.05 -10.12
C GLY A 118 16.57 8.21 -9.44
N LYS A 119 16.45 8.08 -8.13
CA LYS A 119 17.35 7.26 -7.31
C LYS A 119 16.57 6.23 -6.52
N ARG A 120 17.14 5.04 -6.39
CA ARG A 120 16.62 3.96 -5.54
C ARG A 120 17.72 3.38 -4.67
N ARG A 121 17.33 2.64 -3.68
CA ARG A 121 18.18 1.72 -2.91
C ARG A 121 17.33 0.51 -2.53
N TYR A 122 17.94 -0.50 -1.94
CA TYR A 122 17.24 -1.69 -1.45
C TYR A 122 17.36 -1.79 0.06
N TYR A 123 16.30 -2.23 0.71
CA TYR A 123 16.36 -2.69 2.09
C TYR A 123 16.56 -4.20 2.09
N LEU A 124 17.60 -4.68 2.74
CA LEU A 124 18.03 -6.07 2.70
C LEU A 124 17.37 -6.85 3.84
N HIS A 125 16.31 -7.59 3.54
CA HIS A 125 15.51 -8.27 4.57
C HIS A 125 16.19 -9.52 5.12
N SER A 126 16.90 -10.28 4.28
CA SER A 126 17.48 -11.59 4.57
C SER A 126 18.98 -11.66 4.29
N LEU A 127 19.63 -12.72 4.79
CA LEU A 127 21.02 -13.00 4.48
C LEU A 127 21.26 -13.24 2.98
N GLU A 128 20.28 -13.84 2.29
CA GLU A 128 20.36 -14.11 0.86
C GLU A 128 20.40 -12.80 0.06
N GLU A 129 19.57 -11.82 0.45
CA GLU A 129 19.53 -10.50 -0.17
C GLU A 129 20.78 -9.65 0.16
N ALA A 130 21.34 -9.81 1.36
CA ALA A 130 22.49 -9.04 1.83
C ALA A 130 23.83 -9.52 1.26
N LYS A 131 23.96 -10.83 1.02
CA LYS A 131 25.21 -11.46 0.55
C LYS A 131 25.80 -10.85 -0.72
N PRO A 132 25.03 -10.57 -1.80
CA PRO A 132 25.57 -9.95 -3.01
C PRO A 132 26.16 -8.55 -2.79
N TYR A 133 25.73 -7.85 -1.75
CA TYR A 133 26.18 -6.50 -1.41
C TYR A 133 27.25 -6.48 -0.32
N ASN A 134 27.67 -7.65 0.20
CA ASN A 134 28.57 -7.78 1.34
C ASN A 134 28.13 -6.96 2.55
N GLN A 135 26.84 -7.04 2.87
CA GLN A 135 26.18 -6.30 3.96
C GLN A 135 25.44 -7.25 4.91
N GLU A 136 24.96 -6.70 6.02
CA GLU A 136 24.15 -7.41 7.00
C GLU A 136 22.65 -7.27 6.70
N PRO A 137 21.83 -8.27 7.04
CA PRO A 137 20.39 -8.15 6.94
C PRO A 137 19.83 -7.01 7.81
N GLY A 138 18.87 -6.29 7.26
CA GLY A 138 18.25 -5.16 7.95
C GLY A 138 18.95 -3.83 7.69
N THR A 139 19.88 -3.78 6.74
CA THR A 139 20.57 -2.56 6.28
C THR A 139 20.08 -2.13 4.90
N PHE A 140 20.63 -1.01 4.39
CA PHE A 140 20.30 -0.49 3.07
C PHE A 140 21.52 -0.55 2.15
N THR A 141 21.30 -0.78 0.86
CA THR A 141 22.31 -0.50 -0.14
C THR A 141 22.53 1.02 -0.29
N PRO A 142 23.67 1.46 -0.86
CA PRO A 142 23.79 2.84 -1.30
C PRO A 142 22.72 3.25 -2.29
N TRP A 143 22.40 4.56 -2.34
CA TRP A 143 21.52 5.10 -3.37
C TRP A 143 22.19 5.01 -4.75
N GLU A 144 21.45 4.46 -5.71
CA GLU A 144 21.87 4.31 -7.11
C GLU A 144 20.84 4.96 -8.05
N ASP A 145 21.27 5.31 -9.25
CA ASP A 145 20.36 5.80 -10.28
C ASP A 145 19.50 4.65 -10.81
N ILE A 146 18.23 4.94 -11.09
CA ILE A 146 17.32 3.96 -11.70
C ILE A 146 17.69 3.71 -13.18
N PRO A 147 17.34 2.53 -13.74
CA PRO A 147 17.53 2.27 -15.17
C PRO A 147 16.74 3.25 -16.05
N LYS A 148 17.42 3.83 -17.05
CA LYS A 148 16.80 4.81 -17.98
C LYS A 148 15.84 4.20 -19.00
N ASP A 149 15.99 2.91 -19.31
CA ASP A 149 15.16 2.19 -20.30
C ASP A 149 13.99 1.50 -19.59
N SER A 150 13.06 2.30 -19.06
CA SER A 150 11.84 1.80 -18.42
C SER A 150 10.60 2.43 -19.02
N ASP A 151 9.50 1.67 -19.02
CA ASP A 151 8.19 2.13 -19.47
C ASP A 151 7.41 2.80 -18.34
N VAL A 152 7.62 2.34 -17.08
CA VAL A 152 6.84 2.73 -15.91
C VAL A 152 7.66 2.60 -14.63
N LEU A 153 7.44 3.50 -13.67
CA LEU A 153 7.85 3.30 -12.29
C LEU A 153 6.71 2.59 -11.56
N PHE A 154 7.02 1.48 -10.92
CA PHE A 154 6.10 0.72 -10.08
C PHE A 154 6.57 0.72 -8.63
N TYR A 155 5.82 1.37 -7.77
CA TYR A 155 6.03 1.39 -6.32
C TYR A 155 5.07 0.45 -5.61
N GLU A 156 5.56 -0.37 -4.70
CA GLU A 156 4.76 -1.19 -3.78
C GLU A 156 5.22 -0.95 -2.35
N GLY A 157 4.30 -0.56 -1.47
CA GLY A 157 4.62 -0.35 -0.05
C GLY A 157 3.53 0.38 0.74
N LEU A 158 3.91 0.88 1.92
CA LEU A 158 2.98 1.51 2.86
C LEU A 158 2.57 2.93 2.45
N HIS A 159 3.36 3.62 1.64
CA HIS A 159 3.29 5.07 1.51
C HIS A 159 3.10 5.60 0.08
N GLY A 160 2.57 4.74 -0.82
CA GLY A 160 2.35 5.11 -2.23
C GLY A 160 1.45 6.33 -2.45
N GLY A 161 0.59 6.64 -1.49
CA GLY A 161 -0.29 7.81 -1.50
C GLY A 161 -0.02 8.78 -0.34
N ALA A 162 1.22 8.86 0.16
CA ALA A 162 1.57 9.67 1.31
C ALA A 162 1.37 11.17 1.07
N VAL A 163 0.78 11.82 2.09
CA VAL A 163 0.62 13.28 2.17
C VAL A 163 0.84 13.67 3.63
N ASP A 164 1.81 14.55 3.87
CA ASP A 164 2.13 15.08 5.20
C ASP A 164 2.74 16.47 5.10
N GLY A 165 2.11 17.47 5.71
CA GLY A 165 2.58 18.84 5.67
C GLY A 165 2.82 19.36 4.25
N SER A 166 4.08 19.63 3.90
CA SER A 166 4.50 20.10 2.58
C SER A 166 4.71 18.96 1.55
N VAL A 167 4.78 17.71 2.01
CA VAL A 167 5.00 16.54 1.16
C VAL A 167 3.66 16.01 0.61
N ASN A 168 3.60 15.77 -0.68
CA ASN A 168 2.44 15.18 -1.35
C ASN A 168 2.86 14.22 -2.47
N ALA A 169 3.36 13.04 -2.09
CA ALA A 169 3.75 12.03 -3.07
C ALA A 169 2.58 11.57 -3.96
N ALA A 170 1.36 11.54 -3.42
CA ALA A 170 0.16 11.12 -4.15
C ALA A 170 -0.14 11.96 -5.41
N GLN A 171 0.26 13.24 -5.45
CA GLN A 171 0.01 14.11 -6.60
C GLN A 171 0.80 13.72 -7.85
N HIS A 172 1.87 12.96 -7.69
CA HIS A 172 2.77 12.53 -8.77
C HIS A 172 2.49 11.09 -9.23
N VAL A 173 1.40 10.46 -8.75
CA VAL A 173 1.02 9.08 -9.08
C VAL A 173 -0.12 9.09 -10.10
N ASP A 174 0.10 8.47 -11.27
CA ASP A 174 -0.90 8.38 -12.34
C ASP A 174 -1.95 7.29 -12.07
N LEU A 175 -1.53 6.17 -11.44
CA LEU A 175 -2.42 5.11 -10.98
C LEU A 175 -2.07 4.70 -9.55
N LEU A 176 -2.91 5.11 -8.60
CA LEU A 176 -2.78 4.72 -7.19
C LEU A 176 -3.80 3.63 -6.86
N VAL A 177 -3.30 2.45 -6.51
CA VAL A 177 -4.08 1.27 -6.12
C VAL A 177 -3.98 1.07 -4.62
N GLY A 178 -5.12 0.89 -3.95
CA GLY A 178 -5.19 0.57 -2.54
C GLY A 178 -5.42 -0.92 -2.30
N VAL A 179 -4.59 -1.54 -1.47
CA VAL A 179 -4.85 -2.86 -0.89
C VAL A 179 -5.22 -2.64 0.56
N VAL A 180 -6.54 -2.49 0.78
CA VAL A 180 -7.08 -2.00 2.05
C VAL A 180 -7.25 -3.16 3.02
N PRO A 181 -6.58 -3.16 4.17
CA PRO A 181 -6.79 -4.20 5.16
C PRO A 181 -8.13 -4.03 5.88
N ILE A 182 -8.70 -5.14 6.31
CA ILE A 182 -9.59 -5.15 7.47
C ILE A 182 -8.66 -5.21 8.69
N VAL A 183 -8.78 -4.26 9.59
CA VAL A 183 -7.84 -4.08 10.72
C VAL A 183 -7.68 -5.38 11.53
N ASN A 184 -8.79 -6.03 11.86
CA ASN A 184 -8.74 -7.28 12.62
C ASN A 184 -8.02 -8.39 11.84
N LEU A 185 -8.26 -8.54 10.54
CA LEU A 185 -7.56 -9.53 9.71
C LEU A 185 -6.05 -9.23 9.64
N GLU A 186 -5.67 -7.96 9.48
CA GLU A 186 -4.28 -7.55 9.48
C GLU A 186 -3.58 -7.89 10.81
N TRP A 187 -4.25 -7.67 11.93
CA TRP A 187 -3.71 -8.00 13.24
C TRP A 187 -3.56 -9.50 13.45
N ILE A 188 -4.56 -10.30 13.08
CA ILE A 188 -4.47 -11.76 13.09
C ILE A 188 -3.26 -12.22 12.30
N GLN A 189 -3.12 -11.79 11.06
CA GLN A 189 -2.01 -12.16 10.19
C GLN A 189 -0.65 -11.73 10.78
N LYS A 190 -0.58 -10.52 11.34
CA LYS A 190 0.64 -10.02 11.97
C LYS A 190 1.01 -10.83 13.22
N ILE A 191 0.06 -11.12 14.09
CA ILE A 191 0.30 -11.90 15.30
C ILE A 191 0.82 -13.28 14.91
N HIS A 192 0.14 -14.00 14.02
CA HIS A 192 0.56 -15.33 13.58
C HIS A 192 1.95 -15.32 12.93
N ARG A 193 2.24 -14.37 12.07
CA ARG A 193 3.56 -14.26 11.42
C ARG A 193 4.66 -13.96 12.43
N ASP A 194 4.45 -12.96 13.29
CA ASP A 194 5.51 -12.47 14.17
C ASP A 194 5.76 -13.43 15.34
N THR A 195 4.74 -14.16 15.82
CA THR A 195 4.91 -15.22 16.82
C THR A 195 5.48 -16.50 16.21
N GLY A 196 4.93 -16.97 15.09
CA GLY A 196 5.31 -18.26 14.50
C GLY A 196 6.64 -18.25 13.74
N GLN A 197 6.96 -17.15 13.04
CA GLN A 197 8.15 -17.08 12.18
C GLN A 197 9.30 -16.25 12.75
N ARG A 198 8.99 -15.26 13.62
CA ARG A 198 9.98 -14.30 14.14
C ARG A 198 10.27 -14.49 15.62
N GLY A 199 9.54 -15.37 16.31
CA GLY A 199 9.76 -15.73 17.71
C GLY A 199 9.41 -14.65 18.73
N TYR A 200 8.59 -13.66 18.38
CA TYR A 200 8.08 -12.67 19.34
C TYR A 200 6.95 -13.24 20.18
N SER A 201 6.80 -12.75 21.43
CA SER A 201 5.61 -13.11 22.24
C SER A 201 4.36 -12.39 21.71
N ALA A 202 3.19 -12.97 21.95
CA ALA A 202 1.91 -12.37 21.54
C ALA A 202 1.71 -10.98 22.17
N GLU A 203 2.14 -10.80 23.42
CA GLU A 203 2.07 -9.53 24.15
C GLU A 203 2.94 -8.47 23.48
N ALA A 204 4.18 -8.81 23.10
CA ALA A 204 5.09 -7.87 22.41
C ALA A 204 4.57 -7.45 21.05
N VAL A 205 3.92 -8.37 20.32
CA VAL A 205 3.27 -8.06 19.03
C VAL A 205 2.06 -7.16 19.24
N THR A 206 1.23 -7.47 20.23
CA THR A 206 0.04 -6.67 20.59
C THR A 206 0.43 -5.24 20.98
N ASP A 207 1.42 -5.09 21.86
CA ASP A 207 1.94 -3.77 22.24
C ASP A 207 2.43 -2.98 21.01
N THR A 208 3.16 -3.65 20.12
CA THR A 208 3.63 -3.04 18.87
C THR A 208 2.47 -2.59 17.98
N ILE A 209 1.39 -3.38 17.86
CA ILE A 209 0.20 -3.02 17.07
C ILE A 209 -0.45 -1.76 17.68
N LEU A 210 -0.74 -1.79 18.99
CA LEU A 210 -1.45 -0.70 19.66
C LEU A 210 -0.65 0.60 19.62
N ARG A 211 0.65 0.55 19.83
CA ARG A 211 1.54 1.71 19.76
C ARG A 211 1.55 2.37 18.38
N ARG A 212 1.43 1.61 17.29
CA ARG A 212 1.43 2.11 15.91
C ARG A 212 0.10 2.68 15.45
N MET A 213 -0.98 2.50 16.23
CA MET A 213 -2.34 2.90 15.81
C MET A 213 -2.47 4.39 15.55
N HIS A 214 -1.78 5.23 16.30
CA HIS A 214 -1.76 6.69 16.02
C HIS A 214 -1.30 6.96 14.59
N ASP A 215 -0.13 6.44 14.22
CA ASP A 215 0.43 6.67 12.88
C ASP A 215 -0.39 5.96 11.79
N TYR A 216 -0.97 4.78 12.10
CA TYR A 216 -1.86 4.09 11.17
C TYR A 216 -3.05 4.96 10.78
N VAL A 217 -3.72 5.57 11.75
CA VAL A 217 -4.90 6.42 11.53
C VAL A 217 -4.53 7.71 10.79
N HIS A 218 -3.36 8.29 11.05
CA HIS A 218 -2.97 9.57 10.50
C HIS A 218 -2.27 9.47 9.14
N PHE A 219 -1.48 8.42 8.90
CA PHE A 219 -0.63 8.32 7.71
C PHE A 219 -0.97 7.16 6.77
N ILE A 220 -1.53 6.04 7.26
CA ILE A 220 -1.88 4.91 6.41
C ILE A 220 -3.33 4.99 5.93
N ALA A 221 -4.29 5.03 6.84
CA ALA A 221 -5.71 5.00 6.50
C ALA A 221 -6.16 6.13 5.54
N PRO A 222 -5.69 7.39 5.66
CA PRO A 222 -6.11 8.46 4.76
C PRO A 222 -5.71 8.26 3.30
N GLN A 223 -4.67 7.48 3.02
CA GLN A 223 -4.23 7.20 1.65
C GLN A 223 -5.30 6.49 0.83
N PHE A 224 -6.09 5.59 1.45
CA PHE A 224 -7.13 4.83 0.77
C PHE A 224 -8.29 5.68 0.25
N SER A 225 -8.45 6.91 0.71
CA SER A 225 -9.40 7.87 0.15
C SER A 225 -8.93 8.50 -1.17
N ARG A 226 -7.61 8.45 -1.45
CA ARG A 226 -6.96 9.06 -2.63
C ARG A 226 -6.77 8.08 -3.77
N THR A 227 -6.95 6.78 -3.55
CA THR A 227 -6.74 5.72 -4.54
C THR A 227 -7.75 5.80 -5.69
N HIS A 228 -7.35 5.30 -6.85
CA HIS A 228 -8.23 5.13 -8.01
C HIS A 228 -9.12 3.90 -7.85
N VAL A 229 -8.57 2.82 -7.31
CA VAL A 229 -9.29 1.59 -6.98
C VAL A 229 -8.75 1.01 -5.68
N ASN A 230 -9.65 0.49 -4.84
CA ASN A 230 -9.34 -0.21 -3.61
C ASN A 230 -9.76 -1.66 -3.69
N PHE A 231 -8.88 -2.55 -3.26
CA PHE A 231 -9.17 -3.97 -3.05
C PHE A 231 -9.14 -4.24 -1.56
N GLN A 232 -10.26 -4.65 -1.00
CA GLN A 232 -10.38 -4.93 0.43
C GLN A 232 -10.86 -6.36 0.65
N ARG A 233 -9.99 -7.20 1.21
CA ARG A 233 -10.36 -8.56 1.60
C ARG A 233 -11.14 -8.52 2.90
N VAL A 234 -12.36 -9.09 2.89
CA VAL A 234 -13.30 -9.10 3.99
C VAL A 234 -13.60 -10.54 4.38
N PRO A 235 -13.16 -11.02 5.56
CA PRO A 235 -13.50 -12.34 6.05
C PRO A 235 -14.99 -12.53 6.25
N THR A 236 -15.49 -13.76 6.01
CA THR A 236 -16.87 -14.19 6.29
C THR A 236 -16.97 -14.99 7.59
N VAL A 237 -15.84 -15.24 8.24
CA VAL A 237 -15.75 -15.87 9.56
C VAL A 237 -15.54 -14.82 10.64
N ASP A 238 -15.77 -15.19 11.89
CA ASP A 238 -15.62 -14.28 13.03
C ASP A 238 -14.14 -13.85 13.21
N THR A 239 -13.92 -12.56 13.13
CA THR A 239 -12.63 -11.91 13.40
C THR A 239 -12.75 -10.82 14.46
N SER A 240 -13.81 -10.86 15.28
CA SER A 240 -14.12 -9.82 16.27
C SER A 240 -13.03 -9.63 17.32
N ASN A 241 -12.33 -10.72 17.68
CA ASN A 241 -11.19 -10.66 18.59
C ASN A 241 -9.91 -11.17 17.93
N PRO A 242 -9.13 -10.28 17.31
CA PRO A 242 -7.91 -10.67 16.61
C PRO A 242 -6.79 -11.21 17.51
N PHE A 243 -6.85 -10.95 18.82
CA PHE A 243 -5.79 -11.36 19.76
C PHE A 243 -5.89 -12.82 20.18
N ILE A 244 -7.05 -13.45 20.00
CA ILE A 244 -7.28 -14.86 20.34
C ILE A 244 -7.63 -15.72 19.13
N ALA A 245 -7.60 -15.17 17.93
CA ALA A 245 -7.88 -15.91 16.70
C ALA A 245 -6.84 -17.04 16.51
N ARG A 246 -7.31 -18.28 16.38
CA ARG A 246 -6.45 -19.45 16.22
C ARG A 246 -5.93 -19.61 14.81
N ASP A 247 -6.74 -19.22 13.82
CA ASP A 247 -6.45 -19.42 12.42
C ASP A 247 -6.55 -18.10 11.64
N ILE A 248 -5.77 -17.99 10.58
CA ILE A 248 -5.89 -16.89 9.63
C ILE A 248 -7.00 -17.27 8.65
N PRO A 249 -8.05 -16.45 8.49
CA PRO A 249 -9.09 -16.70 7.49
C PRO A 249 -8.51 -16.95 6.10
N THR A 250 -8.94 -18.02 5.44
CA THR A 250 -8.51 -18.40 4.10
C THR A 250 -9.12 -17.49 3.03
N PRO A 251 -8.61 -17.50 1.78
CA PRO A 251 -9.28 -16.81 0.67
C PRO A 251 -10.73 -17.25 0.46
N ASP A 252 -11.02 -18.53 0.62
CA ASP A 252 -12.38 -19.08 0.42
C ASP A 252 -13.35 -18.68 1.57
N GLU A 253 -12.81 -18.31 2.71
CA GLU A 253 -13.55 -17.73 3.85
C GLU A 253 -13.60 -16.20 3.77
N SER A 254 -13.52 -15.63 2.57
CA SER A 254 -13.48 -14.18 2.38
C SER A 254 -14.17 -13.76 1.09
N PHE A 255 -14.60 -12.50 1.06
CA PHE A 255 -14.86 -11.76 -0.17
C PHE A 255 -13.80 -10.68 -0.39
N VAL A 256 -13.69 -10.18 -1.62
CA VAL A 256 -12.94 -8.96 -1.92
C VAL A 256 -13.93 -7.90 -2.36
N VAL A 257 -13.98 -6.81 -1.62
CA VAL A 257 -14.76 -5.61 -1.94
C VAL A 257 -13.87 -4.68 -2.75
N ILE A 258 -14.24 -4.43 -4.01
CA ILE A 258 -13.45 -3.61 -4.94
C ILE A 258 -14.22 -2.32 -5.22
N ARG A 259 -13.67 -1.19 -4.73
CA ARG A 259 -14.29 0.12 -4.84
C ARG A 259 -13.52 1.00 -5.83
N PHE A 260 -14.21 1.57 -6.79
CA PHE A 260 -13.68 2.49 -7.79
C PHE A 260 -13.96 3.95 -7.40
N ARG A 261 -12.99 4.82 -7.59
CA ARG A 261 -13.16 6.27 -7.40
C ARG A 261 -14.02 6.86 -8.51
N ASP A 262 -13.79 6.43 -9.74
CA ASP A 262 -14.50 6.89 -10.94
C ASP A 262 -15.24 5.71 -11.59
N PRO A 263 -16.49 5.45 -11.19
CA PRO A 263 -17.24 4.30 -11.70
C PRO A 263 -17.68 4.46 -13.16
N GLN A 264 -17.73 5.68 -13.69
CA GLN A 264 -18.18 5.92 -15.07
C GLN A 264 -17.16 5.43 -16.11
N LYS A 265 -15.91 5.23 -15.70
CA LYS A 265 -14.84 4.68 -16.54
C LYS A 265 -14.79 3.16 -16.54
N GLN A 266 -15.71 2.49 -15.83
CA GLN A 266 -15.70 1.04 -15.66
C GLN A 266 -16.88 0.38 -16.36
N ASP A 267 -16.59 -0.68 -17.11
CA ASP A 267 -17.64 -1.55 -17.65
C ASP A 267 -17.98 -2.65 -16.63
N PHE A 268 -18.91 -2.34 -15.73
CA PHE A 268 -19.33 -3.29 -14.71
C PHE A 268 -20.04 -4.52 -15.29
N GLN A 269 -20.70 -4.42 -16.45
CA GLN A 269 -21.34 -5.58 -17.09
C GLN A 269 -20.28 -6.57 -17.54
N PHE A 270 -19.22 -6.07 -18.18
CA PHE A 270 -18.06 -6.87 -18.53
C PHE A 270 -17.42 -7.50 -17.28
N LEU A 271 -17.13 -6.72 -16.24
CA LEU A 271 -16.50 -7.24 -15.02
C LEU A 271 -17.33 -8.35 -14.37
N LEU A 272 -18.64 -8.18 -14.27
CA LEU A 272 -19.55 -9.19 -13.73
C LEU A 272 -19.60 -10.46 -14.59
N SER A 273 -19.52 -10.33 -15.90
CA SER A 273 -19.50 -11.48 -16.81
C SER A 273 -18.20 -12.27 -16.73
N MET A 274 -17.07 -11.59 -16.53
CA MET A 274 -15.73 -12.21 -16.46
C MET A 274 -15.43 -12.82 -15.09
N ILE A 275 -15.90 -12.19 -14.02
CA ILE A 275 -15.63 -12.64 -12.64
C ILE A 275 -16.88 -13.35 -12.12
N LYS A 276 -16.98 -14.64 -12.38
CA LYS A 276 -18.11 -15.46 -11.93
C LYS A 276 -18.35 -15.31 -10.42
N ASP A 277 -19.62 -15.35 -9.99
CA ASP A 277 -20.07 -15.22 -8.60
C ASP A 277 -19.76 -13.84 -7.98
N SER A 278 -19.52 -12.85 -8.81
CA SER A 278 -19.42 -11.44 -8.39
C SER A 278 -20.77 -10.73 -8.46
N PHE A 279 -20.90 -9.66 -7.69
CA PHE A 279 -22.12 -8.83 -7.68
C PHE A 279 -21.80 -7.38 -7.35
N MET A 280 -22.70 -6.46 -7.72
CA MET A 280 -22.62 -5.07 -7.32
C MET A 280 -23.20 -4.86 -5.93
N SER A 281 -22.42 -4.34 -4.99
CA SER A 281 -22.94 -3.92 -3.68
C SER A 281 -23.36 -2.44 -3.67
N ARG A 282 -22.71 -1.63 -4.49
CA ARG A 282 -23.02 -0.21 -4.71
C ARG A 282 -22.67 0.15 -6.16
N ARG A 283 -23.15 1.31 -6.65
CA ARG A 283 -22.90 1.79 -8.03
C ARG A 283 -21.42 1.89 -8.42
N ASN A 284 -20.51 1.93 -7.45
CA ASN A 284 -19.06 2.02 -7.67
C ASN A 284 -18.29 0.87 -7.01
N THR A 285 -18.98 -0.22 -6.62
CA THR A 285 -18.37 -1.28 -5.83
C THR A 285 -18.84 -2.63 -6.29
N ILE A 286 -17.90 -3.45 -6.75
CA ILE A 286 -18.10 -4.88 -7.05
C ILE A 286 -17.54 -5.72 -5.90
N VAL A 287 -18.22 -6.81 -5.58
CA VAL A 287 -17.78 -7.81 -4.60
C VAL A 287 -17.51 -9.11 -5.33
N VAL A 288 -16.34 -9.69 -5.08
CA VAL A 288 -15.91 -10.95 -5.72
C VAL A 288 -15.50 -11.97 -4.66
N PRO A 289 -15.56 -13.29 -4.93
CA PRO A 289 -15.03 -14.31 -4.04
C PRO A 289 -13.56 -14.08 -3.74
N GLY A 290 -13.11 -14.30 -2.50
CA GLY A 290 -11.76 -13.99 -2.05
C GLY A 290 -10.66 -14.73 -2.83
N GLY A 291 -10.91 -15.98 -3.21
CA GLY A 291 -9.99 -16.76 -4.05
C GLY A 291 -9.78 -16.19 -5.46
N LYS A 292 -10.63 -15.24 -5.91
CA LYS A 292 -10.52 -14.58 -7.22
C LYS A 292 -9.83 -13.22 -7.18
N MET A 293 -9.24 -12.82 -6.06
CA MET A 293 -8.62 -11.50 -5.89
C MET A 293 -7.56 -11.21 -6.97
N GLY A 294 -6.63 -12.14 -7.20
CA GLY A 294 -5.58 -11.97 -8.21
C GLY A 294 -6.15 -11.82 -9.63
N PHE A 295 -7.09 -12.68 -9.99
CA PHE A 295 -7.77 -12.61 -11.29
C PHE A 295 -8.53 -11.29 -11.46
N ALA A 296 -9.25 -10.85 -10.43
CA ALA A 296 -9.96 -9.56 -10.45
C ALA A 296 -8.98 -8.39 -10.61
N MET A 297 -7.83 -8.42 -9.94
CA MET A 297 -6.77 -7.42 -10.13
C MET A 297 -6.30 -7.38 -11.58
N GLU A 298 -6.00 -8.53 -12.17
CA GLU A 298 -5.54 -8.57 -13.57
C GLU A 298 -6.59 -8.02 -14.54
N ILE A 299 -7.85 -8.44 -14.43
CA ILE A 299 -8.93 -7.98 -15.33
C ILE A 299 -9.16 -6.47 -15.20
N ILE A 300 -9.11 -5.93 -13.98
CA ILE A 300 -9.38 -4.52 -13.72
C ILE A 300 -8.17 -3.64 -14.06
N LEU A 301 -6.98 -4.05 -13.65
CA LEU A 301 -5.79 -3.19 -13.77
C LEU A 301 -5.14 -3.24 -15.15
N THR A 302 -5.26 -4.35 -15.89
CA THR A 302 -4.67 -4.46 -17.23
C THR A 302 -5.07 -3.32 -18.16
N PRO A 303 -6.36 -3.03 -18.39
CA PRO A 303 -6.73 -1.92 -19.27
C PRO A 303 -6.23 -0.56 -18.77
N MET A 304 -6.26 -0.33 -17.45
CA MET A 304 -5.81 0.92 -16.85
C MET A 304 -4.29 1.13 -17.05
N ILE A 305 -3.50 0.08 -16.88
CA ILE A 305 -2.03 0.11 -17.05
C ILE A 305 -1.69 0.22 -18.55
N HIS A 306 -2.35 -0.58 -19.39
CA HIS A 306 -2.16 -0.55 -20.83
C HIS A 306 -2.37 0.87 -21.40
N ASP A 307 -3.48 1.50 -21.03
CA ASP A 307 -3.80 2.85 -21.51
C ASP A 307 -2.74 3.88 -21.09
N LEU A 308 -2.24 3.82 -19.86
CA LEU A 308 -1.18 4.70 -19.38
C LEU A 308 0.12 4.52 -20.18
N VAL A 309 0.53 3.27 -20.38
CA VAL A 309 1.79 2.95 -21.06
C VAL A 309 1.70 3.27 -22.56
N GLU A 310 0.57 3.00 -23.21
CA GLU A 310 0.37 3.34 -24.63
C GLU A 310 0.33 4.86 -24.87
N GLN A 311 -0.27 5.62 -23.96
CA GLN A 311 -0.21 7.08 -24.01
C GLN A 311 1.22 7.60 -23.87
N SER A 312 1.99 7.02 -22.96
CA SER A 312 3.42 7.32 -22.78
C SER A 312 4.23 7.02 -24.04
N ARG A 313 4.09 5.83 -24.60
CA ARG A 313 4.80 5.39 -25.81
C ARG A 313 4.50 6.29 -27.01
N LYS A 314 3.25 6.76 -27.17
CA LYS A 314 2.86 7.71 -28.23
C LYS A 314 3.49 9.10 -28.07
N LYS A 315 3.76 9.54 -26.84
CA LYS A 315 4.37 10.87 -26.59
C LYS A 315 5.91 10.85 -26.55
N LYS A 316 6.51 9.66 -26.44
CA LYS A 316 7.97 9.47 -26.57
C LYS A 316 8.42 9.41 -28.04
N LYS A 317 7.50 9.09 -28.96
CA LYS A 317 7.72 9.17 -30.42
C LYS A 317 7.55 10.60 -30.95
#